data_8afea9ecd8bbae824ab106f63693482f
#
_entry.id   8afea9ecd8bbae824ab106f63693482f
#
_cell.length_a   1.000
_cell.length_b   1.000
_cell.length_c   1.000
_cell.angle_alpha   90.00
_cell.angle_beta   90.00
_cell.angle_gamma   90.00
#
_symmetry.space_group_name_H-M   'P 1'
#
loop_
_entity.id
_entity.type
_entity.pdbx_description
1 polymer ?
#
loop_
_entity_poly.entity_id
_entity_poly.type
_entity_poly.pdbx_seq_one_letter_code
_entity_poly.pdbx_strand_id
1 'polypeptide(L)'
;MKDQLKLSALMRLHWRWWLLSLTLGALTLGSVMGLLAVSGWFITAAAVAGLQFVGAGTFNYFSPGALIRFFAISRTASRYFERLSSHQAVLLLLQQLRLWFMQRFLASSFKPDTQSADLLQRLITDIDRLDQWPLRVVAPVFWACLLSAGWLTALWFWQAELAQIALVYLLVLLFVPVLGVALGYSRACTLVELASERRQELLEPLSALTMLQLHQGWSAAEQQWQHTEHQYQALLWRQQLLDLFCQFLLFSAIALMSFHLLVTALPLVQNQQISIAALVAMLMSALALPEIWLPLATLYRHLADSKMAKRRLNQIQPATENGSYSTVTEPLQLELQQLSVGYPGAMQHTLPLSISLKAGDLLWLQGPSGVGKSTFLSTLAGWLQPLSGRVLLNGTDLQLYTACTQRQHISLQSQHVSLFNMTLAANLRLAKAEASDEELQQVLADTQLSEWVGSLPQGLDTELGEYGVAVSGGQARRIALARLLLQNAGILLLDEPLVGLDPTTAQQLIHNLRLRCRQHILIMTSHQPFAADTNCYQLQLKVL
;
A
#
# COMPACT_ATOMS: atom_id res chain seq x y z
N MET A 1 0.23 -13.82 8.60
CA MET A 1 -0.22 -12.45 8.28
C MET A 1 -1.73 -12.27 8.44
N LYS A 2 -2.46 -13.17 9.17
CA LYS A 2 -3.93 -13.08 9.20
C LYS A 2 -4.46 -11.78 9.81
N ASP A 3 -3.95 -11.28 10.93
CA ASP A 3 -4.58 -10.13 11.61
C ASP A 3 -3.81 -8.80 11.54
N GLN A 4 -2.50 -8.82 11.54
CA GLN A 4 -1.67 -7.61 11.45
C GLN A 4 -0.37 -7.87 10.70
N LEU A 5 0.06 -6.89 9.92
CA LEU A 5 1.34 -6.91 9.24
C LEU A 5 2.46 -6.64 10.27
N LYS A 6 3.38 -7.60 10.45
CA LYS A 6 4.58 -7.45 11.27
C LYS A 6 5.81 -7.37 10.38
N LEU A 7 6.69 -6.39 10.61
CA LEU A 7 7.92 -6.24 9.81
C LEU A 7 8.82 -7.48 9.86
N SER A 8 8.88 -8.17 10.99
CA SER A 8 9.62 -9.43 11.11
C SER A 8 9.05 -10.58 10.27
N ALA A 9 7.75 -10.53 9.93
CA ALA A 9 7.13 -11.53 9.08
C ALA A 9 7.55 -11.38 7.61
N LEU A 10 7.94 -10.17 7.17
CA LEU A 10 8.39 -9.93 5.79
C LEU A 10 9.65 -10.73 5.45
N MET A 11 10.58 -10.86 6.41
CA MET A 11 11.79 -11.68 6.23
C MET A 11 11.51 -13.18 6.23
N ARG A 12 10.48 -13.64 6.94
CA ARG A 12 10.09 -15.08 6.96
C ARG A 12 9.44 -15.50 5.64
N LEU A 13 8.75 -14.56 4.98
CA LEU A 13 8.29 -14.77 3.62
C LEU A 13 9.51 -14.91 2.71
N HIS A 14 9.55 -16.00 1.94
CA HIS A 14 10.64 -16.26 0.98
C HIS A 14 12.05 -16.22 1.62
N TRP A 15 12.21 -16.68 2.87
CA TRP A 15 13.45 -16.64 3.65
C TRP A 15 14.67 -17.19 2.90
N ARG A 16 14.47 -18.15 1.98
CA ARG A 16 15.55 -18.74 1.16
C ARG A 16 16.21 -17.70 0.26
N TRP A 17 15.39 -16.88 -0.40
CA TRP A 17 15.88 -15.79 -1.27
C TRP A 17 16.58 -14.71 -0.47
N TRP A 18 16.03 -14.35 0.71
CA TRP A 18 16.67 -13.40 1.62
C TRP A 18 18.01 -13.92 2.16
N LEU A 19 18.09 -15.19 2.57
CA LEU A 19 19.32 -15.80 3.04
C LEU A 19 20.37 -15.82 1.93
N LEU A 20 20.00 -16.21 0.71
CA LEU A 20 20.89 -16.20 -0.45
C LEU A 20 21.39 -14.78 -0.74
N SER A 21 20.52 -13.77 -0.74
CA SER A 21 20.93 -12.36 -0.93
C SER A 21 21.88 -11.88 0.16
N LEU A 22 21.60 -12.18 1.45
CA LEU A 22 22.45 -11.80 2.57
C LEU A 22 23.85 -12.44 2.49
N THR A 23 23.92 -13.73 2.14
CA THR A 23 25.21 -14.44 2.01
C THR A 23 26.01 -13.94 0.80
N LEU A 24 25.36 -13.71 -0.34
CA LEU A 24 26.02 -13.16 -1.53
C LEU A 24 26.49 -11.72 -1.31
N GLY A 25 25.72 -10.90 -0.59
CA GLY A 25 26.11 -9.54 -0.22
C GLY A 25 27.31 -9.53 0.73
N ALA A 26 27.33 -10.43 1.73
CA ALA A 26 28.49 -10.60 2.61
C ALA A 26 29.74 -11.05 1.82
N LEU A 27 29.56 -11.98 0.87
CA LEU A 27 30.65 -12.42 -0.01
C LEU A 27 31.15 -11.28 -0.90
N THR A 28 30.25 -10.43 -1.41
CA THR A 28 30.59 -9.24 -2.21
C THR A 28 31.48 -8.28 -1.41
N LEU A 29 31.01 -7.84 -0.25
CA LEU A 29 31.72 -6.87 0.60
C LEU A 29 33.01 -7.47 1.19
N GLY A 30 32.96 -8.74 1.60
CA GLY A 30 34.16 -9.47 2.03
C GLY A 30 35.19 -9.59 0.92
N SER A 31 34.78 -9.79 -0.34
CA SER A 31 35.65 -9.79 -1.50
C SER A 31 36.25 -8.41 -1.78
N VAL A 32 35.54 -7.32 -1.52
CA VAL A 32 36.11 -5.95 -1.60
C VAL A 32 37.21 -5.76 -0.57
N MET A 33 36.97 -6.16 0.71
CA MET A 33 37.97 -6.08 1.77
C MET A 33 39.17 -6.93 1.44
N GLY A 34 38.97 -8.19 1.02
CA GLY A 34 40.04 -9.11 0.65
C GLY A 34 40.84 -8.60 -0.56
N LEU A 35 40.18 -8.06 -1.57
CA LEU A 35 40.84 -7.49 -2.74
C LEU A 35 41.77 -6.33 -2.37
N LEU A 36 41.31 -5.39 -1.55
CA LEU A 36 42.10 -4.25 -1.11
C LEU A 36 43.27 -4.70 -0.22
N ALA A 37 43.02 -5.60 0.74
CA ALA A 37 44.05 -6.13 1.63
C ALA A 37 45.15 -6.86 0.85
N VAL A 38 44.77 -7.81 -0.01
CA VAL A 38 45.73 -8.62 -0.78
C VAL A 38 46.47 -7.78 -1.81
N SER A 39 45.82 -6.83 -2.46
CA SER A 39 46.47 -5.92 -3.41
C SER A 39 47.48 -5.00 -2.72
N GLY A 40 47.12 -4.43 -1.57
CA GLY A 40 48.01 -3.60 -0.77
C GLY A 40 49.21 -4.41 -0.27
N TRP A 41 48.96 -5.61 0.26
CA TRP A 41 50.02 -6.54 0.67
C TRP A 41 50.96 -6.88 -0.50
N PHE A 42 50.41 -7.27 -1.64
CA PHE A 42 51.20 -7.72 -2.80
C PHE A 42 52.08 -6.62 -3.37
N ILE A 43 51.57 -5.40 -3.57
CA ILE A 43 52.31 -4.26 -4.09
C ILE A 43 53.49 -3.95 -3.15
N THR A 44 53.22 -3.90 -1.85
CA THR A 44 54.25 -3.57 -0.85
C THR A 44 55.28 -4.69 -0.69
N ALA A 45 54.84 -5.95 -0.66
CA ALA A 45 55.74 -7.10 -0.57
C ALA A 45 56.64 -7.22 -1.80
N ALA A 46 56.12 -6.96 -3.00
CA ALA A 46 56.89 -6.92 -4.24
C ALA A 46 57.94 -5.79 -4.23
N ALA A 47 57.53 -4.58 -3.72
CA ALA A 47 58.47 -3.46 -3.60
C ALA A 47 59.63 -3.78 -2.62
N VAL A 48 59.30 -4.36 -1.45
CA VAL A 48 60.34 -4.77 -0.45
C VAL A 48 61.24 -5.85 -1.01
N ALA A 49 60.68 -6.86 -1.71
CA ALA A 49 61.48 -7.92 -2.35
C ALA A 49 62.42 -7.37 -3.44
N GLY A 50 61.99 -6.36 -4.20
CA GLY A 50 62.79 -5.69 -5.21
C GLY A 50 63.97 -4.87 -4.64
N LEU A 51 63.87 -4.40 -3.41
CA LEU A 51 64.98 -3.71 -2.73
C LEU A 51 66.04 -4.67 -2.18
N GLN A 52 65.70 -5.95 -2.00
CA GLN A 52 66.62 -6.98 -1.53
C GLN A 52 67.25 -7.74 -2.72
N PHE A 53 68.52 -7.48 -3.02
CA PHE A 53 69.20 -8.00 -4.21
C PHE A 53 69.13 -9.56 -4.35
N VAL A 54 68.98 -10.29 -3.24
CA VAL A 54 68.91 -11.77 -3.17
C VAL A 54 67.41 -12.24 -3.27
N GLY A 55 66.43 -11.39 -2.94
CA GLY A 55 65.04 -11.77 -2.83
C GLY A 55 64.24 -11.66 -4.12
N ALA A 56 64.76 -10.95 -5.15
CA ALA A 56 63.99 -10.67 -6.37
C ALA A 56 63.67 -11.93 -7.20
N GLY A 57 64.50 -12.98 -7.14
CA GLY A 57 64.28 -14.23 -7.86
C GLY A 57 63.39 -15.26 -7.15
N THR A 58 63.11 -15.09 -5.86
CA THR A 58 62.34 -16.04 -5.03
C THR A 58 60.96 -15.56 -4.66
N PHE A 59 60.58 -14.33 -5.03
CA PHE A 59 59.28 -13.78 -4.70
C PHE A 59 58.13 -14.46 -5.48
N ASN A 60 57.25 -15.11 -4.74
CA ASN A 60 56.10 -15.78 -5.34
C ASN A 60 54.98 -14.76 -5.67
N TYR A 61 54.86 -14.42 -6.94
CA TYR A 61 53.81 -13.53 -7.45
C TYR A 61 52.53 -14.26 -7.93
N PHE A 62 52.59 -15.57 -8.10
CA PHE A 62 51.47 -16.37 -8.60
C PHE A 62 50.32 -16.45 -7.59
N SER A 63 50.61 -16.79 -6.33
CA SER A 63 49.59 -16.96 -5.30
C SER A 63 48.81 -15.68 -5.00
N PRO A 64 49.44 -14.50 -4.75
CA PRO A 64 48.72 -13.25 -4.57
C PRO A 64 47.94 -12.82 -5.82
N GLY A 65 48.56 -13.01 -7.02
CA GLY A 65 47.90 -12.72 -8.28
C GLY A 65 46.64 -13.58 -8.51
N ALA A 66 46.67 -14.85 -8.11
CA ALA A 66 45.51 -15.73 -8.15
C ALA A 66 44.40 -15.29 -7.18
N LEU A 67 44.79 -14.91 -5.92
CA LEU A 67 43.82 -14.38 -4.92
C LEU A 67 43.18 -13.08 -5.36
N ILE A 68 43.93 -12.14 -5.93
CA ILE A 68 43.42 -10.88 -6.46
C ILE A 68 42.37 -11.16 -7.55
N ARG A 69 42.67 -12.07 -8.50
CA ARG A 69 41.72 -12.48 -9.55
C ARG A 69 40.50 -13.14 -8.94
N PHE A 70 40.66 -14.04 -7.98
CA PHE A 70 39.56 -14.69 -7.27
C PHE A 70 38.63 -13.66 -6.62
N PHE A 71 39.15 -12.71 -5.83
CA PHE A 71 38.36 -11.69 -5.19
C PHE A 71 37.70 -10.74 -6.20
N ALA A 72 38.35 -10.39 -7.30
CA ALA A 72 37.77 -9.55 -8.34
C ALA A 72 36.60 -10.24 -9.04
N ILE A 73 36.74 -11.54 -9.40
CA ILE A 73 35.67 -12.32 -10.01
C ILE A 73 34.54 -12.55 -8.99
N SER A 74 34.89 -12.97 -7.76
CA SER A 74 33.92 -13.19 -6.68
C SER A 74 33.10 -11.94 -6.38
N ARG A 75 33.72 -10.77 -6.26
CA ARG A 75 33.05 -9.49 -6.07
C ARG A 75 32.00 -9.22 -7.17
N THR A 76 32.38 -9.40 -8.42
CA THR A 76 31.51 -9.10 -9.55
C THR A 76 30.37 -10.11 -9.67
N ALA A 77 30.70 -11.39 -9.59
CA ALA A 77 29.71 -12.46 -9.69
C ALA A 77 28.72 -12.43 -8.51
N SER A 78 29.24 -12.36 -7.27
CA SER A 78 28.36 -12.32 -6.08
C SER A 78 27.47 -11.07 -6.04
N ARG A 79 27.97 -9.91 -6.50
CA ARG A 79 27.16 -8.69 -6.59
C ARG A 79 26.04 -8.83 -7.61
N TYR A 80 26.32 -9.46 -8.75
CA TYR A 80 25.28 -9.74 -9.76
C TYR A 80 24.20 -10.66 -9.21
N PHE A 81 24.58 -11.80 -8.64
CA PHE A 81 23.64 -12.76 -8.09
C PHE A 81 22.93 -12.27 -6.82
N GLU A 82 23.59 -11.42 -6.01
CA GLU A 82 22.94 -10.74 -4.88
C GLU A 82 21.80 -9.85 -5.37
N ARG A 83 22.06 -9.00 -6.38
CA ARG A 83 21.00 -8.13 -6.95
C ARG A 83 19.86 -8.95 -7.56
N LEU A 84 20.17 -10.04 -8.24
CA LEU A 84 19.16 -10.91 -8.84
C LEU A 84 18.29 -11.56 -7.75
N SER A 85 18.92 -12.12 -6.71
CA SER A 85 18.21 -12.81 -5.61
C SER A 85 17.43 -11.83 -4.74
N SER A 86 17.98 -10.65 -4.43
CA SER A 86 17.28 -9.61 -3.68
C SER A 86 16.08 -9.06 -4.45
N HIS A 87 16.23 -8.82 -5.76
CA HIS A 87 15.14 -8.35 -6.61
C HIS A 87 14.02 -9.39 -6.72
N GLN A 88 14.37 -10.67 -6.89
CA GLN A 88 13.39 -11.77 -6.87
C GLN A 88 12.64 -11.83 -5.55
N ALA A 89 13.33 -11.70 -4.41
CA ALA A 89 12.71 -11.70 -3.08
C ALA A 89 11.74 -10.53 -2.92
N VAL A 90 12.11 -9.34 -3.39
CA VAL A 90 11.29 -8.13 -3.37
C VAL A 90 10.03 -8.29 -4.22
N LEU A 91 10.14 -8.76 -5.47
CA LEU A 91 8.99 -8.93 -6.35
C LEU A 91 7.97 -9.92 -5.76
N LEU A 92 8.43 -11.04 -5.22
CA LEU A 92 7.58 -12.00 -4.53
C LEU A 92 6.92 -11.41 -3.28
N LEU A 93 7.65 -10.60 -2.52
CA LEU A 93 7.12 -9.90 -1.35
C LEU A 93 6.02 -8.90 -1.76
N LEU A 94 6.27 -8.06 -2.78
CA LEU A 94 5.32 -7.09 -3.29
C LEU A 94 4.03 -7.75 -3.80
N GLN A 95 4.16 -8.85 -4.55
CA GLN A 95 3.02 -9.65 -5.01
C GLN A 95 2.15 -10.10 -3.84
N GLN A 96 2.76 -10.66 -2.79
CA GLN A 96 2.02 -11.16 -1.63
C GLN A 96 1.41 -10.01 -0.79
N LEU A 97 2.11 -8.88 -0.65
CA LEU A 97 1.59 -7.72 0.06
C LEU A 97 0.40 -7.10 -0.68
N ARG A 98 0.46 -7.00 -2.01
CA ARG A 98 -0.66 -6.49 -2.82
C ARG A 98 -1.88 -7.41 -2.73
N LEU A 99 -1.69 -8.73 -2.83
CA LEU A 99 -2.78 -9.69 -2.64
C LEU A 99 -3.37 -9.62 -1.23
N TRP A 100 -2.54 -9.58 -0.20
CA TRP A 100 -2.97 -9.45 1.20
C TRP A 100 -3.76 -8.15 1.42
N PHE A 101 -3.28 -7.03 0.87
CA PHE A 101 -3.95 -5.75 0.97
C PHE A 101 -5.32 -5.78 0.28
N MET A 102 -5.39 -6.28 -0.97
CA MET A 102 -6.63 -6.37 -1.73
C MET A 102 -7.67 -7.26 -1.04
N GLN A 103 -7.27 -8.44 -0.57
CA GLN A 103 -8.16 -9.33 0.19
C GLN A 103 -8.71 -8.63 1.44
N ARG A 104 -7.85 -7.91 2.16
CA ARG A 104 -8.23 -7.21 3.37
C ARG A 104 -9.12 -6.00 3.09
N PHE A 105 -8.81 -5.27 2.03
CA PHE A 105 -9.63 -4.14 1.57
C PHE A 105 -11.02 -4.59 1.14
N LEU A 106 -11.12 -5.65 0.33
CA LEU A 106 -12.40 -6.22 -0.10
C LEU A 106 -13.22 -6.78 1.07
N ALA A 107 -12.56 -7.27 2.12
CA ALA A 107 -13.20 -7.74 3.33
C ALA A 107 -13.52 -6.61 4.32
N SER A 108 -13.01 -5.39 4.12
CA SER A 108 -13.34 -4.25 4.99
C SER A 108 -14.76 -3.74 4.73
N SER A 109 -15.40 -3.19 5.75
CA SER A 109 -16.65 -2.43 5.55
C SER A 109 -16.34 -1.24 4.65
N PHE A 110 -17.00 -1.19 3.52
CA PHE A 110 -16.84 -0.11 2.56
C PHE A 110 -17.30 1.20 3.20
N LYS A 111 -16.38 2.17 3.30
CA LYS A 111 -16.73 3.55 3.64
C LYS A 111 -16.82 4.33 2.32
N PRO A 112 -17.99 4.89 1.98
CA PRO A 112 -18.15 5.63 0.72
C PRO A 112 -17.20 6.84 0.59
N ASP A 113 -16.70 7.36 1.70
CA ASP A 113 -15.77 8.51 1.77
C ASP A 113 -14.30 8.17 1.56
N THR A 114 -13.96 6.91 1.30
CA THR A 114 -12.54 6.58 1.05
C THR A 114 -12.16 7.10 -0.34
N GLN A 115 -11.45 8.21 -0.38
CA GLN A 115 -10.97 8.79 -1.63
C GLN A 115 -10.12 7.76 -2.38
N SER A 116 -10.44 7.52 -3.64
CA SER A 116 -9.72 6.56 -4.51
C SER A 116 -8.22 6.85 -4.58
N ALA A 117 -7.83 8.13 -4.43
CA ALA A 117 -6.44 8.57 -4.38
C ALA A 117 -5.68 8.03 -3.14
N ASP A 118 -6.30 8.01 -1.95
CA ASP A 118 -5.69 7.46 -0.73
C ASP A 118 -5.51 5.94 -0.84
N LEU A 119 -6.49 5.23 -1.39
CA LEU A 119 -6.39 3.81 -1.66
C LEU A 119 -5.27 3.46 -2.64
N LEU A 120 -5.20 4.20 -3.75
CA LEU A 120 -4.15 4.02 -4.74
C LEU A 120 -2.76 4.31 -4.14
N GLN A 121 -2.64 5.34 -3.31
CA GLN A 121 -1.40 5.64 -2.59
C GLN A 121 -0.98 4.50 -1.67
N ARG A 122 -1.91 3.91 -0.90
CA ARG A 122 -1.62 2.78 -0.01
C ARG A 122 -1.21 1.54 -0.79
N LEU A 123 -1.89 1.26 -1.90
CA LEU A 123 -1.66 0.08 -2.72
C LEU A 123 -0.33 0.13 -3.48
N ILE A 124 0.11 1.31 -3.89
CA ILE A 124 1.35 1.51 -4.63
C ILE A 124 2.46 1.96 -3.67
N THR A 125 2.35 3.17 -3.13
CA THR A 125 3.47 3.83 -2.46
C THR A 125 3.80 3.21 -1.10
N ASP A 126 2.81 2.88 -0.27
CA ASP A 126 3.08 2.35 1.06
C ASP A 126 3.54 0.89 1.01
N ILE A 127 3.05 0.10 0.04
CA ILE A 127 3.55 -1.25 -0.18
C ILE A 127 4.99 -1.21 -0.70
N ASP A 128 5.30 -0.34 -1.66
CA ASP A 128 6.66 -0.19 -2.21
C ASP A 128 7.66 0.33 -1.16
N ARG A 129 7.20 1.07 -0.12
CA ARG A 129 8.07 1.46 1.01
C ARG A 129 8.41 0.31 1.95
N LEU A 130 7.59 -0.73 2.01
CA LEU A 130 7.84 -1.90 2.84
C LEU A 130 8.94 -2.81 2.29
N ASP A 131 9.19 -2.79 0.97
CA ASP A 131 10.28 -3.56 0.36
C ASP A 131 11.67 -3.08 0.81
N GLN A 132 11.76 -1.79 1.19
CA GLN A 132 12.99 -1.19 1.68
C GLN A 132 13.43 -1.72 3.06
N TRP A 133 12.49 -2.27 3.85
CA TRP A 133 12.81 -2.82 5.16
C TRP A 133 13.89 -3.91 5.11
N PRO A 134 13.76 -4.99 4.32
CA PRO A 134 14.81 -6.01 4.20
C PRO A 134 16.12 -5.46 3.62
N LEU A 135 16.04 -4.65 2.56
CA LEU A 135 17.20 -4.21 1.78
C LEU A 135 17.97 -3.06 2.43
N ARG A 136 17.25 -2.09 3.03
CA ARG A 136 17.84 -0.84 3.53
C ARG A 136 18.04 -0.81 5.04
N VAL A 137 17.40 -1.75 5.77
CA VAL A 137 17.51 -1.83 7.22
C VAL A 137 18.21 -3.12 7.63
N VAL A 138 17.66 -4.29 7.27
CA VAL A 138 18.15 -5.56 7.77
C VAL A 138 19.48 -5.95 7.15
N ALA A 139 19.59 -5.87 5.83
CA ALA A 139 20.81 -6.31 5.12
C ALA A 139 22.06 -5.48 5.49
N PRO A 140 22.04 -4.12 5.50
CA PRO A 140 23.22 -3.35 5.90
C PRO A 140 23.64 -3.59 7.34
N VAL A 141 22.68 -3.72 8.27
CA VAL A 141 22.99 -4.03 9.68
C VAL A 141 23.64 -5.41 9.79
N PHE A 142 23.07 -6.41 9.11
CA PHE A 142 23.64 -7.76 9.09
C PHE A 142 25.08 -7.78 8.55
N TRP A 143 25.32 -7.13 7.41
CA TRP A 143 26.65 -7.08 6.80
C TRP A 143 27.67 -6.31 7.66
N ALA A 144 27.24 -5.18 8.25
CA ALA A 144 28.12 -4.41 9.14
C ALA A 144 28.52 -5.24 10.37
N CYS A 145 27.60 -5.94 11.01
CA CYS A 145 27.90 -6.80 12.15
C CYS A 145 28.80 -7.98 11.76
N LEU A 146 28.43 -8.70 10.69
CA LEU A 146 29.13 -9.92 10.26
C LEU A 146 30.57 -9.61 9.81
N LEU A 147 30.74 -8.63 8.93
CA LEU A 147 32.07 -8.33 8.35
C LEU A 147 32.96 -7.60 9.34
N SER A 148 32.43 -6.72 10.19
CA SER A 148 33.22 -6.10 11.25
C SER A 148 33.67 -7.12 12.29
N ALA A 149 32.82 -8.07 12.67
CA ALA A 149 33.21 -9.18 13.56
C ALA A 149 34.26 -10.08 12.91
N GLY A 150 34.10 -10.44 11.62
CA GLY A 150 35.10 -11.21 10.88
C GLY A 150 36.44 -10.50 10.75
N TRP A 151 36.42 -9.19 10.45
CA TRP A 151 37.65 -8.38 10.39
C TRP A 151 38.32 -8.23 11.75
N LEU A 152 37.54 -8.00 12.81
CA LEU A 152 38.04 -7.92 14.18
C LEU A 152 38.68 -9.25 14.64
N THR A 153 38.03 -10.38 14.35
CA THR A 153 38.57 -11.71 14.68
C THR A 153 39.87 -11.99 13.92
N ALA A 154 39.97 -11.61 12.65
CA ALA A 154 41.21 -11.72 11.88
C ALA A 154 42.35 -10.88 12.49
N LEU A 155 42.06 -9.65 12.93
CA LEU A 155 43.00 -8.80 13.63
C LEU A 155 43.42 -9.39 14.98
N TRP A 156 42.46 -9.96 15.74
CA TRP A 156 42.72 -10.55 17.05
C TRP A 156 43.71 -11.72 16.98
N PHE A 157 43.53 -12.62 16.01
CA PHE A 157 44.45 -13.73 15.80
C PHE A 157 45.80 -13.29 15.28
N TRP A 158 45.90 -12.09 14.70
CA TRP A 158 47.17 -11.57 14.21
C TRP A 158 47.89 -10.71 15.23
N GLN A 159 47.22 -9.71 15.84
CA GLN A 159 47.75 -8.83 16.89
C GLN A 159 46.62 -8.32 17.78
N ALA A 160 46.53 -8.81 19.00
CA ALA A 160 45.47 -8.49 19.94
C ALA A 160 45.41 -6.99 20.31
N GLU A 161 46.54 -6.31 20.40
CA GLU A 161 46.58 -4.86 20.70
C GLU A 161 45.87 -4.03 19.62
N LEU A 162 46.14 -4.35 18.33
CA LEU A 162 45.48 -3.65 17.20
C LEU A 162 44.00 -3.97 17.15
N ALA A 163 43.61 -5.20 17.51
CA ALA A 163 42.19 -5.58 17.58
C ALA A 163 41.45 -4.84 18.69
N GLN A 164 42.06 -4.57 19.85
CA GLN A 164 41.43 -3.77 20.91
C GLN A 164 41.14 -2.33 20.45
N ILE A 165 42.10 -1.71 19.75
CA ILE A 165 41.90 -0.37 19.17
C ILE A 165 40.74 -0.40 18.17
N ALA A 166 40.75 -1.36 17.23
CA ALA A 166 39.72 -1.53 16.24
C ALA A 166 38.34 -1.73 16.89
N LEU A 167 38.25 -2.51 17.97
CA LEU A 167 37.00 -2.73 18.72
C LEU A 167 36.42 -1.42 19.26
N VAL A 168 37.24 -0.57 19.87
CA VAL A 168 36.78 0.73 20.40
C VAL A 168 36.18 1.57 19.30
N TYR A 169 36.85 1.68 18.15
CA TYR A 169 36.30 2.44 17.02
C TYR A 169 35.07 1.80 16.38
N LEU A 170 34.96 0.48 16.30
CA LEU A 170 33.75 -0.20 15.83
C LEU A 170 32.56 0.07 16.76
N LEU A 171 32.78 0.16 18.08
CA LEU A 171 31.74 0.59 19.01
C LEU A 171 31.31 2.05 18.78
N VAL A 172 32.27 2.94 18.48
CA VAL A 172 31.96 4.32 18.07
C VAL A 172 31.15 4.35 16.76
N LEU A 173 31.53 3.53 15.77
CA LEU A 173 30.78 3.41 14.50
C LEU A 173 29.35 2.91 14.74
N LEU A 174 29.14 1.99 15.68
CA LEU A 174 27.80 1.50 16.05
C LEU A 174 26.94 2.60 16.72
N PHE A 175 27.57 3.53 17.43
CA PHE A 175 26.86 4.63 18.07
C PHE A 175 26.27 5.62 17.06
N VAL A 176 26.88 5.83 15.89
CA VAL A 176 26.42 6.81 14.90
C VAL A 176 25.02 6.51 14.35
N PRO A 177 24.67 5.29 13.89
CA PRO A 177 23.31 4.96 13.48
C PRO A 177 22.29 5.12 14.62
N VAL A 178 22.66 4.77 15.86
CA VAL A 178 21.81 4.97 17.04
C VAL A 178 21.52 6.45 17.27
N LEU A 179 22.55 7.30 17.18
CA LEU A 179 22.41 8.75 17.24
C LEU A 179 21.51 9.27 16.12
N GLY A 180 21.70 8.79 14.88
CA GLY A 180 20.85 9.12 13.74
C GLY A 180 19.38 8.78 14.00
N VAL A 181 19.10 7.60 14.57
CA VAL A 181 17.73 7.22 14.96
C VAL A 181 17.19 8.12 16.06
N ALA A 182 17.96 8.39 17.10
CA ALA A 182 17.53 9.24 18.23
C ALA A 182 17.18 10.67 17.79
N LEU A 183 17.97 11.27 16.91
CA LEU A 183 17.80 12.66 16.47
C LEU A 183 16.90 12.80 15.23
N GLY A 184 16.88 11.80 14.34
CA GLY A 184 16.28 11.90 13.01
C GLY A 184 14.94 11.18 12.84
N TYR A 185 14.66 10.14 13.63
CA TYR A 185 13.47 9.30 13.42
C TYR A 185 12.14 10.06 13.49
N SER A 186 11.93 10.89 14.51
CA SER A 186 10.71 11.68 14.66
C SER A 186 10.51 12.63 13.48
N ARG A 187 11.59 13.33 13.08
CA ARG A 187 11.56 14.27 11.93
C ARG A 187 11.27 13.53 10.62
N ALA A 188 11.84 12.34 10.44
CA ALA A 188 11.57 11.51 9.27
C ALA A 188 10.10 11.07 9.22
N CYS A 189 9.48 10.73 10.35
CA CYS A 189 8.04 10.45 10.42
C CYS A 189 7.20 11.66 10.00
N THR A 190 7.50 12.85 10.53
CA THR A 190 6.81 14.10 10.15
C THR A 190 6.96 14.41 8.66
N LEU A 191 8.15 14.18 8.07
CA LEU A 191 8.35 14.34 6.62
C LEU A 191 7.48 13.40 5.79
N VAL A 192 7.29 12.16 6.22
CA VAL A 192 6.40 11.20 5.53
C VAL A 192 4.95 11.65 5.58
N GLU A 193 4.49 12.21 6.70
CA GLU A 193 3.14 12.76 6.86
C GLU A 193 2.96 14.00 5.98
N LEU A 194 3.88 14.97 6.09
CA LEU A 194 3.83 16.21 5.32
C LEU A 194 3.95 15.99 3.81
N ALA A 195 4.71 14.97 3.37
CA ALA A 195 4.77 14.58 1.96
C ALA A 195 3.42 14.08 1.40
N SER A 196 2.62 13.43 2.25
CA SER A 196 1.25 12.99 1.90
C SER A 196 0.30 14.18 1.80
N GLU A 197 0.34 15.07 2.80
CA GLU A 197 -0.47 16.30 2.88
C GLU A 197 -0.17 17.23 1.69
N ARG A 198 1.11 17.51 1.42
CA ARG A 198 1.56 18.27 0.25
C ARG A 198 1.02 17.76 -1.08
N ARG A 199 0.98 16.41 -1.24
CA ARG A 199 0.44 15.80 -2.46
C ARG A 199 -1.07 16.00 -2.56
N GLN A 200 -1.79 15.86 -1.46
CA GLN A 200 -3.23 16.08 -1.42
C GLN A 200 -3.57 17.54 -1.74
N GLU A 201 -2.89 18.50 -1.11
CA GLU A 201 -3.04 19.93 -1.38
C GLU A 201 -2.71 20.34 -2.83
N LEU A 202 -1.94 19.54 -3.55
CA LEU A 202 -1.70 19.75 -4.97
C LEU A 202 -2.79 19.10 -5.85
N LEU A 203 -3.21 17.89 -5.52
CA LEU A 203 -4.16 17.13 -6.35
C LEU A 203 -5.59 17.70 -6.28
N GLU A 204 -6.04 18.17 -5.11
CA GLU A 204 -7.36 18.77 -4.96
C GLU A 204 -7.59 19.99 -5.86
N PRO A 205 -6.74 21.03 -5.84
CA PRO A 205 -6.86 22.16 -6.75
C PRO A 205 -6.73 21.79 -8.23
N LEU A 206 -5.86 20.82 -8.57
CA LEU A 206 -5.71 20.37 -9.96
C LEU A 206 -6.97 19.67 -10.48
N SER A 207 -7.67 18.92 -9.64
CA SER A 207 -8.95 18.30 -10.01
C SER A 207 -10.07 19.33 -10.25
N ALA A 208 -9.99 20.48 -9.60
CA ALA A 208 -10.93 21.59 -9.72
C ALA A 208 -10.38 22.79 -10.53
N LEU A 209 -9.35 22.57 -11.36
CA LEU A 209 -8.59 23.63 -12.04
C LEU A 209 -9.48 24.63 -12.80
N THR A 210 -10.43 24.11 -13.58
CA THR A 210 -11.37 24.95 -14.36
C THR A 210 -12.20 25.84 -13.44
N MET A 211 -12.70 25.32 -12.32
CA MET A 211 -13.45 26.10 -11.35
C MET A 211 -12.60 27.18 -10.69
N LEU A 212 -11.36 26.82 -10.30
CA LEU A 212 -10.41 27.78 -9.67
C LEU A 212 -10.03 28.89 -10.63
N GLN A 213 -9.86 28.59 -11.92
CA GLN A 213 -9.58 29.61 -12.94
C GLN A 213 -10.78 30.55 -13.16
N LEU A 214 -12.00 30.01 -13.26
CA LEU A 214 -13.23 30.81 -13.43
C LEU A 214 -13.49 31.75 -12.23
N HIS A 215 -13.21 31.28 -11.02
CA HIS A 215 -13.44 32.06 -9.80
C HIS A 215 -12.21 32.80 -9.26
N GLN A 216 -11.11 32.84 -10.05
CA GLN A 216 -9.84 33.48 -9.66
C GLN A 216 -9.26 32.96 -8.33
N GLY A 217 -9.62 31.70 -7.95
CA GLY A 217 -9.20 31.08 -6.70
C GLY A 217 -7.80 30.44 -6.74
N TRP A 218 -7.16 30.38 -7.92
CA TRP A 218 -5.88 29.69 -8.09
C TRP A 218 -4.77 30.27 -7.22
N SER A 219 -4.67 31.60 -7.11
CA SER A 219 -3.63 32.26 -6.31
C SER A 219 -3.67 31.89 -4.82
N ALA A 220 -4.88 31.71 -4.26
CA ALA A 220 -5.03 31.31 -2.87
C ALA A 220 -4.60 29.84 -2.66
N ALA A 221 -4.99 28.95 -3.56
CA ALA A 221 -4.57 27.55 -3.52
C ALA A 221 -3.05 27.41 -3.69
N GLU A 222 -2.46 28.20 -4.59
CA GLU A 222 -1.01 28.24 -4.81
C GLU A 222 -0.26 28.72 -3.57
N GLN A 223 -0.72 29.77 -2.91
CA GLN A 223 -0.11 30.28 -1.67
C GLN A 223 -0.15 29.24 -0.54
N GLN A 224 -1.26 28.53 -0.38
CA GLN A 224 -1.37 27.47 0.60
C GLN A 224 -0.39 26.34 0.31
N TRP A 225 -0.34 25.86 -0.94
CA TRP A 225 0.61 24.84 -1.37
C TRP A 225 2.06 25.29 -1.18
N GLN A 226 2.40 26.54 -1.54
CA GLN A 226 3.74 27.09 -1.33
C GLN A 226 4.14 27.10 0.14
N HIS A 227 3.20 27.39 1.05
CA HIS A 227 3.46 27.36 2.49
C HIS A 227 3.86 25.94 2.96
N THR A 228 3.09 24.93 2.59
CA THR A 228 3.40 23.53 2.91
C THR A 228 4.70 23.07 2.25
N GLU A 229 4.96 23.50 1.00
CA GLU A 229 6.21 23.22 0.30
C GLU A 229 7.42 23.80 1.03
N HIS A 230 7.36 25.05 1.49
CA HIS A 230 8.43 25.67 2.28
C HIS A 230 8.69 24.93 3.60
N GLN A 231 7.66 24.50 4.30
CA GLN A 231 7.81 23.68 5.51
C GLN A 231 8.47 22.32 5.20
N TYR A 232 8.03 21.66 4.13
CA TYR A 232 8.60 20.39 3.68
C TYR A 232 10.09 20.55 3.32
N GLN A 233 10.44 21.57 2.53
CA GLN A 233 11.82 21.83 2.13
C GLN A 233 12.72 22.15 3.33
N ALA A 234 12.24 22.93 4.29
CA ALA A 234 13.00 23.24 5.50
C ALA A 234 13.30 21.99 6.35
N LEU A 235 12.31 21.09 6.49
CA LEU A 235 12.51 19.83 7.21
C LEU A 235 13.44 18.89 6.42
N LEU A 236 13.28 18.81 5.10
CA LEU A 236 14.13 18.02 4.22
C LEU A 236 15.60 18.46 4.32
N TRP A 237 15.83 19.77 4.30
CA TRP A 237 17.17 20.36 4.44
C TRP A 237 17.80 19.99 5.79
N ARG A 238 17.06 20.10 6.90
CA ARG A 238 17.55 19.68 8.22
C ARG A 238 17.85 18.19 8.28
N GLN A 239 17.08 17.37 7.59
CA GLN A 239 17.32 15.93 7.49
C GLN A 239 18.58 15.64 6.69
N GLN A 240 18.80 16.32 5.56
CA GLN A 240 20.05 16.17 4.77
C GLN A 240 21.30 16.58 5.55
N LEU A 241 21.20 17.65 6.33
CA LEU A 241 22.30 18.06 7.22
C LEU A 241 22.63 16.99 8.26
N LEU A 242 21.61 16.34 8.84
CA LEU A 242 21.83 15.23 9.77
C LEU A 242 22.49 14.02 9.09
N ASP A 243 22.10 13.70 7.86
CA ASP A 243 22.73 12.62 7.10
C ASP A 243 24.21 12.91 6.83
N LEU A 244 24.50 14.13 6.35
CA LEU A 244 25.88 14.57 6.12
C LEU A 244 26.71 14.54 7.41
N PHE A 245 26.11 14.95 8.51
CA PHE A 245 26.76 14.89 9.83
C PHE A 245 27.06 13.45 10.26
N CYS A 246 26.10 12.53 10.13
CA CYS A 246 26.33 11.13 10.44
C CYS A 246 27.38 10.50 9.51
N GLN A 247 27.36 10.81 8.22
CA GLN A 247 28.37 10.36 7.27
C GLN A 247 29.76 10.90 7.63
N PHE A 248 29.84 12.20 7.96
CA PHE A 248 31.08 12.83 8.40
C PHE A 248 31.65 12.15 9.65
N LEU A 249 30.82 11.84 10.65
CA LEU A 249 31.24 11.12 11.85
C LEU A 249 31.77 9.72 11.53
N LEU A 250 31.09 8.97 10.63
CA LEU A 250 31.55 7.65 10.20
C LEU A 250 32.89 7.70 9.48
N PHE A 251 33.05 8.62 8.53
CA PHE A 251 34.33 8.80 7.84
C PHE A 251 35.47 9.23 8.77
N SER A 252 35.19 10.19 9.66
CA SER A 252 36.17 10.67 10.64
C SER A 252 36.58 9.58 11.60
N ALA A 253 35.65 8.76 12.09
CA ALA A 253 35.93 7.65 12.97
C ALA A 253 36.82 6.58 12.28
N ILE A 254 36.52 6.23 11.02
CA ILE A 254 37.31 5.27 10.24
C ILE A 254 38.72 5.84 9.92
N ALA A 255 38.80 7.12 9.57
CA ALA A 255 40.08 7.80 9.33
C ALA A 255 40.94 7.83 10.59
N LEU A 256 40.38 8.23 11.74
CA LEU A 256 41.07 8.22 13.03
C LEU A 256 41.47 6.82 13.47
N MET A 257 40.61 5.82 13.26
CA MET A 257 40.92 4.41 13.48
C MET A 257 42.13 4.00 12.65
N SER A 258 42.12 4.27 11.35
CA SER A 258 43.21 3.93 10.43
C SER A 258 44.52 4.61 10.83
N PHE A 259 44.47 5.88 11.23
CA PHE A 259 45.61 6.63 11.74
C PHE A 259 46.14 6.04 13.05
N HIS A 260 45.27 5.74 14.01
CA HIS A 260 45.66 5.14 15.29
C HIS A 260 46.27 3.76 15.09
N LEU A 261 45.69 2.91 14.23
CA LEU A 261 46.25 1.62 13.86
C LEU A 261 47.62 1.76 13.20
N LEU A 262 47.82 2.77 12.35
CA LEU A 262 49.11 3.06 11.75
C LEU A 262 50.18 3.39 12.82
N VAL A 263 49.87 4.36 13.71
CA VAL A 263 50.84 4.83 14.73
C VAL A 263 51.21 3.70 15.69
N THR A 264 50.25 2.87 16.12
CA THR A 264 50.53 1.76 17.04
C THR A 264 51.20 0.56 16.36
N ALA A 265 50.99 0.38 15.06
CA ALA A 265 51.66 -0.69 14.33
C ALA A 265 53.10 -0.35 13.91
N LEU A 266 53.51 0.92 13.86
CA LEU A 266 54.87 1.33 13.49
C LEU A 266 55.97 0.73 14.38
N PRO A 267 55.89 0.76 15.73
CA PRO A 267 56.86 0.10 16.61
C PRO A 267 56.92 -1.42 16.39
N LEU A 268 55.76 -2.07 16.10
CA LEU A 268 55.70 -3.50 15.83
C LEU A 268 56.42 -3.86 14.52
N VAL A 269 56.40 -2.97 13.54
CA VAL A 269 57.15 -3.13 12.29
C VAL A 269 58.65 -2.92 12.54
N GLN A 270 59.03 -1.90 13.31
CA GLN A 270 60.44 -1.67 13.67
C GLN A 270 61.06 -2.84 14.43
N ASN A 271 60.29 -3.46 15.32
CA ASN A 271 60.69 -4.65 16.08
C ASN A 271 60.54 -5.96 15.27
N GLN A 272 60.29 -5.88 13.97
CA GLN A 272 60.13 -7.03 13.05
C GLN A 272 59.04 -8.03 13.45
N GLN A 273 58.10 -7.64 14.32
CA GLN A 273 56.95 -8.46 14.70
C GLN A 273 55.89 -8.52 13.59
N ILE A 274 55.84 -7.48 12.78
CA ILE A 274 54.89 -7.36 11.66
C ILE A 274 55.65 -6.90 10.42
N SER A 275 55.33 -7.48 9.25
CA SER A 275 55.91 -6.99 7.99
C SER A 275 55.23 -5.69 7.53
N ILE A 276 55.96 -4.82 6.84
CA ILE A 276 55.42 -3.59 6.24
C ILE A 276 54.27 -3.93 5.30
N ALA A 277 54.36 -5.02 4.54
CA ALA A 277 53.31 -5.47 3.63
C ALA A 277 52.01 -5.82 4.38
N ALA A 278 52.13 -6.44 5.55
CA ALA A 278 50.98 -6.78 6.38
C ALA A 278 50.33 -5.54 7.01
N LEU A 279 51.12 -4.54 7.42
CA LEU A 279 50.62 -3.25 7.87
C LEU A 279 49.78 -2.56 6.77
N VAL A 280 50.29 -2.52 5.54
CA VAL A 280 49.57 -1.92 4.41
C VAL A 280 48.29 -2.70 4.09
N ALA A 281 48.32 -4.04 4.14
CA ALA A 281 47.10 -4.87 3.97
C ALA A 281 46.02 -4.53 4.99
N MET A 282 46.40 -4.36 6.26
CA MET A 282 45.49 -3.97 7.33
C MET A 282 44.86 -2.60 7.06
N LEU A 283 45.65 -1.59 6.71
CA LEU A 283 45.15 -0.25 6.41
C LEU A 283 44.27 -0.24 5.18
N MET A 284 44.64 -0.97 4.11
CA MET A 284 43.81 -1.09 2.91
C MET A 284 42.48 -1.80 3.18
N SER A 285 42.48 -2.82 4.06
CA SER A 285 41.23 -3.48 4.46
C SER A 285 40.32 -2.53 5.27
N ALA A 286 40.88 -1.67 6.13
CA ALA A 286 40.12 -0.67 6.87
C ALA A 286 39.46 0.36 5.95
N LEU A 287 40.06 0.71 4.81
CA LEU A 287 39.48 1.58 3.79
C LEU A 287 38.24 1.00 3.08
N ALA A 288 37.97 -0.30 3.25
CA ALA A 288 36.72 -0.90 2.78
C ALA A 288 35.53 -0.70 3.75
N LEU A 289 35.80 -0.38 5.02
CA LEU A 289 34.73 -0.21 6.04
C LEU A 289 33.69 0.87 5.71
N PRO A 290 34.02 2.00 5.06
CA PRO A 290 33.01 2.95 4.62
C PRO A 290 31.93 2.32 3.74
N GLU A 291 32.27 1.41 2.81
CA GLU A 291 31.29 0.74 1.94
C GLU A 291 30.26 -0.08 2.75
N ILE A 292 30.65 -0.55 3.93
CA ILE A 292 29.83 -1.36 4.83
C ILE A 292 28.99 -0.46 5.77
N TRP A 293 29.59 0.60 6.32
CA TRP A 293 28.98 1.41 7.38
C TRP A 293 28.18 2.62 6.87
N LEU A 294 28.52 3.19 5.70
CA LEU A 294 27.84 4.38 5.16
C LEU A 294 26.34 4.21 4.97
N PRO A 295 25.85 3.06 4.50
CA PRO A 295 24.39 2.86 4.38
C PRO A 295 23.64 3.00 5.71
N LEU A 296 24.30 2.80 6.85
CA LEU A 296 23.72 2.90 8.18
C LEU A 296 23.52 4.37 8.63
N ALA A 297 24.20 5.35 8.02
CA ALA A 297 24.02 6.76 8.32
C ALA A 297 22.57 7.22 8.08
N THR A 298 21.89 6.65 7.10
CA THR A 298 20.50 7.00 6.72
C THR A 298 19.48 5.98 7.21
N LEU A 299 19.87 5.04 8.07
CA LEU A 299 19.02 3.95 8.56
C LEU A 299 17.68 4.45 9.14
N TYR A 300 17.70 5.55 9.88
CA TYR A 300 16.54 6.12 10.53
C TYR A 300 15.41 6.53 9.56
N ARG A 301 15.75 6.94 8.32
CA ARG A 301 14.78 7.27 7.28
C ARG A 301 13.99 6.03 6.87
N HIS A 302 14.71 4.97 6.50
CA HIS A 302 14.10 3.70 6.07
C HIS A 302 13.29 3.03 7.18
N LEU A 303 13.72 3.22 8.46
CA LEU A 303 12.93 2.83 9.63
C LEU A 303 11.61 3.59 9.73
N ALA A 304 11.65 4.92 9.54
CA ALA A 304 10.46 5.76 9.59
C ALA A 304 9.50 5.40 8.45
N ASP A 305 9.99 5.34 7.20
CA ASP A 305 9.20 4.99 6.02
C ASP A 305 8.47 3.64 6.20
N SER A 306 9.22 2.60 6.60
CA SER A 306 8.66 1.25 6.76
C SER A 306 7.67 1.16 7.92
N LYS A 307 7.92 1.85 9.05
CA LYS A 307 6.99 1.86 10.20
C LYS A 307 5.71 2.64 9.90
N MET A 308 5.81 3.78 9.21
CA MET A 308 4.65 4.58 8.81
C MET A 308 3.79 3.83 7.78
N ALA A 309 4.41 3.25 6.76
CA ALA A 309 3.73 2.42 5.78
C ALA A 309 2.99 1.24 6.45
N LYS A 310 3.66 0.52 7.35
CA LYS A 310 3.04 -0.53 8.17
C LYS A 310 1.84 -0.03 8.96
N ARG A 311 1.95 1.15 9.61
CA ARG A 311 0.86 1.74 10.41
C ARG A 311 -0.36 2.03 9.55
N ARG A 312 -0.17 2.67 8.38
CA ARG A 312 -1.25 3.01 7.44
C ARG A 312 -1.93 1.77 6.87
N LEU A 313 -1.17 0.75 6.47
CA LEU A 313 -1.74 -0.50 5.95
C LEU A 313 -2.51 -1.29 7.01
N ASN A 314 -2.08 -1.26 8.27
CA ASN A 314 -2.78 -1.92 9.38
C ASN A 314 -4.05 -1.17 9.85
N GLN A 315 -4.25 0.09 9.45
CA GLN A 315 -5.47 0.84 9.75
C GLN A 315 -6.68 0.29 8.98
N ILE A 316 -6.46 -0.39 7.85
CA ILE A 316 -7.52 -1.09 7.14
C ILE A 316 -7.79 -2.38 7.93
N GLN A 317 -8.81 -2.33 8.76
CA GLN A 317 -9.29 -3.53 9.45
C GLN A 317 -10.30 -4.22 8.54
N PRO A 318 -10.21 -5.55 8.34
CA PRO A 318 -11.33 -6.28 7.76
C PRO A 318 -12.54 -6.00 8.64
N ALA A 319 -13.71 -5.88 8.05
CA ALA A 319 -14.92 -5.94 8.84
C ALA A 319 -14.79 -7.20 9.70
N THR A 320 -14.88 -7.03 11.00
CA THR A 320 -14.99 -8.19 11.88
C THR A 320 -16.15 -8.98 11.31
N GLU A 321 -15.91 -10.22 10.89
CA GLU A 321 -16.99 -11.14 10.60
C GLU A 321 -17.72 -11.42 11.93
N ASN A 322 -18.37 -10.38 12.46
CA ASN A 322 -19.18 -10.50 13.66
C ASN A 322 -20.46 -11.32 13.39
N GLY A 323 -20.69 -11.69 12.12
CA GLY A 323 -21.83 -12.48 11.71
C GLY A 323 -21.62 -13.96 12.02
N SER A 324 -22.47 -14.48 12.90
CA SER A 324 -22.54 -15.92 13.20
C SER A 324 -23.44 -16.67 12.22
N TYR A 325 -24.27 -15.96 11.46
CA TYR A 325 -25.28 -16.55 10.55
C TYR A 325 -24.83 -16.46 9.09
N SER A 326 -24.75 -17.61 8.43
CA SER A 326 -24.35 -17.75 7.03
C SER A 326 -25.51 -18.07 6.07
N THR A 327 -26.70 -18.34 6.60
CA THR A 327 -27.88 -18.73 5.80
C THR A 327 -29.08 -17.88 6.17
N VAL A 328 -29.85 -17.51 5.15
CA VAL A 328 -31.15 -16.82 5.28
C VAL A 328 -32.21 -17.73 4.68
N THR A 329 -33.33 -17.89 5.37
CA THR A 329 -34.46 -18.70 4.91
C THR A 329 -35.39 -17.86 4.08
N GLU A 330 -35.93 -18.41 3.00
CA GLU A 330 -36.99 -17.76 2.23
C GLU A 330 -38.38 -18.18 2.75
N PRO A 331 -39.41 -17.34 2.64
CA PRO A 331 -39.45 -16.00 2.03
C PRO A 331 -38.81 -14.92 2.90
N LEU A 332 -38.28 -13.87 2.24
CA LEU A 332 -37.61 -12.78 2.94
C LEU A 332 -38.61 -11.83 3.60
N GLN A 333 -38.28 -11.42 4.82
CA GLN A 333 -38.96 -10.39 5.57
C GLN A 333 -37.94 -9.40 6.12
N LEU A 334 -38.10 -8.11 5.87
CA LEU A 334 -37.27 -7.04 6.38
C LEU A 334 -38.08 -6.21 7.40
N GLU A 335 -37.60 -6.17 8.64
CA GLU A 335 -38.26 -5.39 9.70
C GLU A 335 -37.33 -4.29 10.20
N LEU A 336 -37.82 -3.09 10.26
CA LEU A 336 -37.16 -1.94 10.84
C LEU A 336 -37.81 -1.66 12.18
N GLN A 337 -37.01 -1.65 13.25
CA GLN A 337 -37.51 -1.42 14.60
C GLN A 337 -36.88 -0.14 15.15
N GLN A 338 -37.68 0.93 15.25
CA GLN A 338 -37.25 2.24 15.76
C GLN A 338 -35.95 2.74 15.11
N LEU A 339 -35.79 2.46 13.80
CA LEU A 339 -34.57 2.74 13.05
C LEU A 339 -34.35 4.24 12.89
N SER A 340 -33.21 4.72 13.36
CA SER A 340 -32.70 6.06 13.12
C SER A 340 -31.34 5.99 12.44
N VAL A 341 -31.16 6.79 11.38
CA VAL A 341 -29.98 6.75 10.53
C VAL A 341 -29.22 8.08 10.55
N GLY A 342 -27.91 8.01 10.40
CA GLY A 342 -27.01 9.17 10.35
C GLY A 342 -25.56 8.75 10.44
N TYR A 343 -24.65 9.72 10.31
CA TYR A 343 -23.23 9.50 10.53
C TYR A 343 -22.88 9.71 12.01
N PRO A 344 -21.93 8.94 12.58
CA PRO A 344 -21.47 9.14 13.94
C PRO A 344 -20.97 10.58 14.16
N GLY A 345 -21.55 11.29 15.14
CA GLY A 345 -21.20 12.69 15.44
C GLY A 345 -21.93 13.75 14.61
N ALA A 346 -22.75 13.36 13.63
CA ALA A 346 -23.62 14.26 12.91
C ALA A 346 -25.02 14.33 13.60
N MET A 347 -25.77 15.41 13.29
CA MET A 347 -27.17 15.48 13.74
C MET A 347 -27.97 14.31 13.18
N GLN A 348 -28.92 13.81 13.97
CA GLN A 348 -29.86 12.78 13.56
C GLN A 348 -30.70 13.28 12.37
N HIS A 349 -30.65 12.56 11.27
CA HIS A 349 -31.31 13.02 10.02
C HIS A 349 -32.77 12.57 9.91
N THR A 350 -33.18 11.49 10.61
CA THR A 350 -34.52 10.91 10.47
C THR A 350 -35.16 10.61 11.81
N LEU A 351 -36.49 10.76 11.84
CA LEU A 351 -37.28 10.23 12.95
C LEU A 351 -37.21 8.71 13.02
N PRO A 352 -37.28 8.11 14.22
CA PRO A 352 -37.28 6.66 14.36
C PRO A 352 -38.43 6.02 13.55
N LEU A 353 -38.06 5.07 12.69
CA LEU A 353 -38.99 4.41 11.78
C LEU A 353 -39.18 2.94 12.18
N SER A 354 -40.45 2.50 12.19
CA SER A 354 -40.78 1.08 12.35
C SER A 354 -41.72 0.66 11.22
N ILE A 355 -41.27 -0.32 10.40
CA ILE A 355 -42.01 -0.87 9.27
C ILE A 355 -41.58 -2.34 9.06
N SER A 356 -42.51 -3.15 8.59
CA SER A 356 -42.25 -4.54 8.18
C SER A 356 -42.59 -4.70 6.71
N LEU A 357 -41.63 -5.20 5.92
CA LEU A 357 -41.76 -5.42 4.47
C LEU A 357 -41.57 -6.91 4.18
N LYS A 358 -42.36 -7.41 3.25
CA LYS A 358 -42.33 -8.79 2.77
C LYS A 358 -42.02 -8.86 1.28
N ALA A 359 -41.70 -10.03 0.80
CA ALA A 359 -41.51 -10.27 -0.64
C ALA A 359 -42.74 -9.79 -1.42
N GLY A 360 -42.53 -9.00 -2.46
CA GLY A 360 -43.53 -8.34 -3.28
C GLY A 360 -43.89 -6.91 -2.86
N ASP A 361 -43.43 -6.44 -1.69
CA ASP A 361 -43.66 -5.07 -1.23
C ASP A 361 -42.72 -4.07 -1.91
N LEU A 362 -43.26 -2.88 -2.19
CA LEU A 362 -42.51 -1.71 -2.64
C LEU A 362 -42.55 -0.62 -1.56
N LEU A 363 -41.39 -0.22 -1.06
CA LEU A 363 -41.24 0.96 -0.21
C LEU A 363 -40.75 2.14 -1.06
N TRP A 364 -41.54 3.19 -1.14
CA TRP A 364 -41.22 4.42 -1.84
C TRP A 364 -40.86 5.52 -0.85
N LEU A 365 -39.55 5.88 -0.84
CA LEU A 365 -39.04 6.89 0.07
C LEU A 365 -38.98 8.26 -0.61
N GLN A 366 -39.71 9.22 -0.08
CA GLN A 366 -39.75 10.60 -0.56
C GLN A 366 -39.10 11.55 0.45
N GLY A 367 -38.56 12.64 -0.05
CA GLY A 367 -38.01 13.70 0.79
C GLY A 367 -37.13 14.66 0.01
N PRO A 368 -36.83 15.84 0.57
CA PRO A 368 -35.94 16.80 -0.04
C PRO A 368 -34.52 16.27 -0.13
N SER A 369 -33.68 16.92 -0.96
CA SER A 369 -32.26 16.59 -1.01
C SER A 369 -31.59 16.84 0.36
N GLY A 370 -30.68 15.96 0.77
CA GLY A 370 -30.00 16.07 2.06
C GLY A 370 -30.76 15.50 3.28
N VAL A 371 -32.00 15.03 3.16
CA VAL A 371 -32.80 14.48 4.28
C VAL A 371 -32.30 13.12 4.78
N GLY A 372 -31.29 12.51 4.14
CA GLY A 372 -30.72 11.23 4.56
C GLY A 372 -31.26 10.00 3.82
N LYS A 373 -31.87 10.13 2.63
CA LYS A 373 -32.36 8.99 1.82
C LYS A 373 -31.27 7.99 1.50
N SER A 374 -30.13 8.47 0.95
CA SER A 374 -28.98 7.63 0.62
C SER A 374 -28.33 7.00 1.88
N THR A 375 -28.32 7.75 3.00
CA THR A 375 -27.85 7.25 4.31
C THR A 375 -28.74 6.13 4.81
N PHE A 376 -30.06 6.26 4.62
CA PHE A 376 -31.04 5.23 4.98
C PHE A 376 -30.79 3.94 4.16
N LEU A 377 -30.67 4.06 2.83
CA LEU A 377 -30.37 2.90 1.98
C LEU A 377 -29.02 2.26 2.33
N SER A 378 -28.00 3.06 2.61
CA SER A 378 -26.68 2.56 3.03
C SER A 378 -26.73 1.81 4.36
N THR A 379 -27.60 2.24 5.29
CA THR A 379 -27.84 1.54 6.55
C THR A 379 -28.56 0.21 6.33
N LEU A 380 -29.55 0.16 5.45
CA LEU A 380 -30.23 -1.09 5.07
C LEU A 380 -29.32 -2.06 4.32
N ALA A 381 -28.37 -1.55 3.55
CA ALA A 381 -27.35 -2.36 2.88
C ALA A 381 -26.27 -2.90 3.84
N GLY A 382 -26.30 -2.54 5.13
CA GLY A 382 -25.31 -2.92 6.11
C GLY A 382 -23.97 -2.16 5.99
N TRP A 383 -23.90 -1.10 5.16
CA TRP A 383 -22.69 -0.29 4.99
C TRP A 383 -22.48 0.71 6.13
N LEU A 384 -23.58 1.20 6.72
CA LEU A 384 -23.58 2.09 7.87
C LEU A 384 -24.30 1.41 9.04
N GLN A 385 -23.79 1.65 10.24
CA GLN A 385 -24.49 1.22 11.45
C GLN A 385 -25.63 2.20 11.77
N PRO A 386 -26.80 1.71 12.21
CA PRO A 386 -27.87 2.59 12.67
C PRO A 386 -27.41 3.41 13.88
N LEU A 387 -27.87 4.66 13.99
CA LEU A 387 -27.66 5.48 15.21
C LEU A 387 -28.46 4.94 16.38
N SER A 388 -29.69 4.48 16.14
CA SER A 388 -30.52 3.78 17.11
C SER A 388 -31.47 2.83 16.39
N GLY A 389 -32.06 1.89 17.12
CA GLY A 389 -32.93 0.87 16.57
C GLY A 389 -32.17 -0.30 15.93
N ARG A 390 -32.88 -1.12 15.16
CA ARG A 390 -32.34 -2.34 14.54
C ARG A 390 -32.97 -2.58 13.16
N VAL A 391 -32.21 -3.24 12.30
CA VAL A 391 -32.69 -3.80 11.03
C VAL A 391 -32.68 -5.32 11.19
N LEU A 392 -33.83 -5.95 11.08
CA LEU A 392 -33.97 -7.41 11.19
C LEU A 392 -34.26 -8.00 9.81
N LEU A 393 -33.53 -9.03 9.45
CA LEU A 393 -33.75 -9.88 8.30
C LEU A 393 -34.27 -11.24 8.81
N ASN A 394 -35.52 -11.58 8.50
CA ASN A 394 -36.20 -12.78 9.01
C ASN A 394 -36.10 -12.92 10.55
N GLY A 395 -36.33 -11.82 11.28
CA GLY A 395 -36.29 -11.78 12.73
C GLY A 395 -34.90 -11.73 13.36
N THR A 396 -33.82 -11.86 12.56
CA THR A 396 -32.43 -11.81 13.03
C THR A 396 -31.81 -10.46 12.67
N ASP A 397 -31.07 -9.86 13.60
CA ASP A 397 -30.38 -8.59 13.37
C ASP A 397 -29.42 -8.70 12.18
N LEU A 398 -29.52 -7.77 11.22
CA LEU A 398 -28.70 -7.74 10.01
C LEU A 398 -27.20 -7.76 10.32
N GLN A 399 -26.78 -7.16 11.44
CA GLN A 399 -25.37 -7.12 11.86
C GLN A 399 -24.84 -8.49 12.29
N LEU A 400 -25.68 -9.44 12.59
CA LEU A 400 -25.31 -10.81 12.96
C LEU A 400 -25.10 -11.71 11.74
N TYR A 401 -25.44 -11.28 10.55
CA TYR A 401 -25.13 -11.99 9.31
C TYR A 401 -23.73 -11.65 8.81
N THR A 402 -23.06 -12.62 8.17
CA THR A 402 -21.77 -12.36 7.54
C THR A 402 -21.93 -11.32 6.42
N ALA A 403 -20.88 -10.53 6.15
CA ALA A 403 -20.91 -9.55 5.07
C ALA A 403 -21.16 -10.21 3.68
N CYS A 404 -20.75 -11.45 3.50
CA CYS A 404 -21.00 -12.24 2.31
C CYS A 404 -22.51 -12.52 2.16
N THR A 405 -23.16 -13.00 3.24
CA THR A 405 -24.61 -13.28 3.27
C THR A 405 -25.43 -12.02 3.04
N GLN A 406 -25.06 -10.90 3.68
CA GLN A 406 -25.73 -9.62 3.45
C GLN A 406 -25.70 -9.23 1.98
N ARG A 407 -24.53 -9.32 1.32
CA ARG A 407 -24.36 -8.97 -0.12
C ARG A 407 -25.06 -9.93 -1.07
N GLN A 408 -25.28 -11.18 -0.67
CA GLN A 408 -26.05 -12.14 -1.47
C GLN A 408 -27.53 -11.82 -1.49
N HIS A 409 -28.07 -11.31 -0.38
CA HIS A 409 -29.51 -11.06 -0.24
C HIS A 409 -29.93 -9.60 -0.40
N ILE A 410 -28.98 -8.65 -0.25
CA ILE A 410 -29.26 -7.22 -0.35
C ILE A 410 -28.35 -6.59 -1.40
N SER A 411 -28.93 -5.97 -2.40
CA SER A 411 -28.22 -5.22 -3.44
C SER A 411 -28.60 -3.76 -3.42
N LEU A 412 -27.61 -2.89 -3.54
CA LEU A 412 -27.78 -1.44 -3.55
C LEU A 412 -27.25 -0.82 -4.84
N GLN A 413 -28.11 -0.07 -5.54
CA GLN A 413 -27.71 0.89 -6.56
C GLN A 413 -27.52 2.25 -5.91
N SER A 414 -26.29 2.75 -5.87
CA SER A 414 -25.98 4.09 -5.37
C SER A 414 -26.29 5.16 -6.43
N GLN A 415 -26.42 6.41 -5.98
CA GLN A 415 -26.65 7.57 -6.86
C GLN A 415 -25.51 7.76 -7.90
N HIS A 416 -24.28 7.50 -7.50
CA HIS A 416 -23.11 7.52 -8.38
C HIS A 416 -22.83 6.13 -8.93
N VAL A 417 -22.91 5.99 -10.23
CA VAL A 417 -22.67 4.73 -10.94
C VAL A 417 -21.33 4.78 -11.63
N SER A 418 -20.52 3.75 -11.41
CA SER A 418 -19.25 3.54 -12.11
C SER A 418 -19.39 2.44 -13.16
N LEU A 419 -19.03 2.77 -14.39
CA LEU A 419 -18.83 1.81 -15.48
C LEU A 419 -17.32 1.57 -15.63
N PHE A 420 -16.95 0.33 -15.88
CA PHE A 420 -15.56 -0.05 -16.08
C PHE A 420 -15.18 0.03 -17.56
N ASN A 421 -13.91 0.30 -17.84
CA ASN A 421 -13.34 0.31 -19.20
C ASN A 421 -13.27 -1.11 -19.75
N MET A 422 -14.42 -1.61 -20.17
CA MET A 422 -14.62 -2.95 -20.75
C MET A 422 -15.92 -2.97 -21.55
N THR A 423 -16.19 -4.07 -22.27
CA THR A 423 -17.40 -4.21 -23.06
C THR A 423 -18.68 -4.13 -22.22
N LEU A 424 -19.83 -3.82 -22.82
CA LEU A 424 -21.12 -3.81 -22.16
C LEU A 424 -21.42 -5.20 -21.54
N ALA A 425 -21.21 -6.29 -22.29
CA ALA A 425 -21.38 -7.64 -21.76
C ALA A 425 -20.49 -7.92 -20.55
N ALA A 426 -19.20 -7.55 -20.60
CA ALA A 426 -18.28 -7.72 -19.47
C ALA A 426 -18.70 -6.90 -18.26
N ASN A 427 -19.17 -5.67 -18.48
CA ASN A 427 -19.75 -4.82 -17.43
C ASN A 427 -20.96 -5.46 -16.75
N LEU A 428 -21.84 -6.11 -17.50
CA LEU A 428 -23.02 -6.80 -16.95
C LEU A 428 -22.63 -8.10 -16.22
N ARG A 429 -21.71 -8.89 -16.79
CA ARG A 429 -21.20 -10.14 -16.20
C ARG A 429 -20.43 -9.97 -14.91
N LEU A 430 -20.11 -8.74 -14.50
CA LEU A 430 -19.60 -8.49 -13.14
C LEU A 430 -20.59 -8.93 -12.04
N ALA A 431 -21.88 -8.91 -12.33
CA ALA A 431 -22.91 -9.37 -11.38
C ALA A 431 -23.11 -10.87 -11.39
N LYS A 432 -23.00 -11.51 -12.57
CA LYS A 432 -23.15 -12.96 -12.78
C LYS A 432 -22.22 -13.37 -13.92
N ALA A 433 -21.05 -13.94 -13.57
CA ALA A 433 -19.99 -14.26 -14.53
C ALA A 433 -20.44 -15.19 -15.66
N GLU A 434 -21.34 -16.14 -15.37
CA GLU A 434 -21.85 -17.16 -16.31
C GLU A 434 -23.18 -16.75 -16.96
N ALA A 435 -23.55 -15.46 -16.94
CA ALA A 435 -24.79 -15.01 -17.58
C ALA A 435 -24.71 -15.22 -19.10
N SER A 436 -25.75 -15.84 -19.66
CA SER A 436 -25.87 -16.03 -21.11
C SER A 436 -26.22 -14.71 -21.80
N ASP A 437 -25.98 -14.63 -23.12
CA ASP A 437 -26.31 -13.42 -23.89
C ASP A 437 -27.83 -13.16 -23.89
N GLU A 438 -28.67 -14.21 -23.84
CA GLU A 438 -30.11 -14.09 -23.72
C GLU A 438 -30.50 -13.48 -22.37
N GLU A 439 -29.87 -13.89 -21.26
CA GLU A 439 -30.09 -13.29 -19.94
C GLU A 439 -29.68 -11.80 -19.94
N LEU A 440 -28.55 -11.46 -20.60
CA LEU A 440 -28.11 -10.07 -20.73
C LEU A 440 -29.13 -9.23 -21.54
N GLN A 441 -29.60 -9.75 -22.66
CA GLN A 441 -30.61 -9.08 -23.49
C GLN A 441 -31.92 -8.89 -22.73
N GLN A 442 -32.36 -9.89 -21.94
CA GLN A 442 -33.57 -9.78 -21.15
C GLN A 442 -33.48 -8.67 -20.09
N VAL A 443 -32.39 -8.59 -19.34
CA VAL A 443 -32.27 -7.52 -18.33
C VAL A 443 -32.08 -6.14 -18.96
N LEU A 444 -31.51 -6.07 -20.15
CA LEU A 444 -31.44 -4.81 -20.92
C LEU A 444 -32.81 -4.39 -21.42
N ALA A 445 -33.67 -5.32 -21.80
CA ALA A 445 -35.08 -5.06 -22.14
C ALA A 445 -35.87 -4.58 -20.91
N ASP A 446 -35.72 -5.26 -19.78
CA ASP A 446 -36.37 -4.88 -18.51
C ASP A 446 -35.97 -3.46 -18.08
N THR A 447 -34.70 -3.05 -18.35
CA THR A 447 -34.21 -1.70 -18.04
C THR A 447 -34.35 -0.68 -19.16
N GLN A 448 -35.10 -0.98 -20.21
CA GLN A 448 -35.37 -0.08 -21.34
C GLN A 448 -34.08 0.38 -22.07
N LEU A 449 -33.14 -0.56 -22.27
CA LEU A 449 -31.89 -0.29 -22.98
C LEU A 449 -31.79 -0.99 -24.34
N SER A 450 -32.74 -1.85 -24.74
CA SER A 450 -32.65 -2.67 -25.97
C SER A 450 -32.45 -1.82 -27.22
N GLU A 451 -33.23 -0.73 -27.39
CA GLU A 451 -33.10 0.16 -28.56
C GLU A 451 -31.68 0.81 -28.61
N TRP A 452 -31.20 1.26 -27.46
CA TRP A 452 -29.88 1.85 -27.39
C TRP A 452 -28.78 0.83 -27.71
N VAL A 453 -28.87 -0.39 -27.19
CA VAL A 453 -27.90 -1.47 -27.49
C VAL A 453 -27.94 -1.84 -28.97
N GLY A 454 -29.14 -1.85 -29.60
CA GLY A 454 -29.30 -2.06 -31.04
C GLY A 454 -28.69 -0.96 -31.91
N SER A 455 -28.52 0.25 -31.35
CA SER A 455 -27.87 1.36 -32.04
C SER A 455 -26.32 1.36 -31.90
N LEU A 456 -25.76 0.51 -31.02
CA LEU A 456 -24.33 0.43 -30.81
C LEU A 456 -23.64 -0.35 -31.95
N PRO A 457 -22.43 0.05 -32.38
CA PRO A 457 -21.72 -0.57 -33.52
C PRO A 457 -21.45 -2.06 -33.35
N GLN A 458 -21.23 -2.52 -32.12
CA GLN A 458 -20.88 -3.91 -31.78
C GLN A 458 -21.87 -4.50 -30.75
N GLY A 459 -23.04 -3.87 -30.52
CA GLY A 459 -24.03 -4.34 -29.56
C GLY A 459 -23.44 -4.58 -28.17
N LEU A 460 -23.54 -5.84 -27.67
CA LEU A 460 -23.02 -6.23 -26.35
C LEU A 460 -21.49 -6.15 -26.22
N ASP A 461 -20.75 -6.25 -27.34
CA ASP A 461 -19.28 -6.20 -27.34
C ASP A 461 -18.74 -4.77 -27.48
N THR A 462 -19.61 -3.75 -27.49
CA THR A 462 -19.19 -2.35 -27.51
C THR A 462 -18.46 -1.99 -26.24
N GLU A 463 -17.25 -1.43 -26.39
CA GLU A 463 -16.44 -0.95 -25.27
C GLU A 463 -17.08 0.31 -24.67
N LEU A 464 -17.18 0.34 -23.36
CA LEU A 464 -17.68 1.45 -22.54
C LEU A 464 -16.55 2.04 -21.69
N GLY A 465 -16.77 3.22 -21.14
CA GLY A 465 -15.85 3.86 -20.20
C GLY A 465 -15.05 4.99 -20.85
N GLU A 466 -13.88 5.29 -20.27
CA GLU A 466 -13.06 6.47 -20.62
C GLU A 466 -12.56 6.47 -22.06
N TYR A 467 -12.32 5.28 -22.63
CA TYR A 467 -11.79 5.08 -23.98
C TYR A 467 -12.81 4.51 -24.97
N GLY A 468 -14.05 4.27 -24.50
CA GLY A 468 -15.12 3.69 -25.30
C GLY A 468 -16.21 4.68 -25.67
N VAL A 469 -17.38 4.14 -26.02
CA VAL A 469 -18.56 4.97 -26.35
C VAL A 469 -19.00 5.76 -25.12
N ALA A 470 -19.24 7.05 -25.32
CA ALA A 470 -19.79 7.92 -24.27
C ALA A 470 -21.20 7.46 -23.88
N VAL A 471 -21.40 7.21 -22.59
CA VAL A 471 -22.67 6.76 -22.02
C VAL A 471 -23.30 7.91 -21.26
N SER A 472 -24.59 8.21 -21.53
CA SER A 472 -25.31 9.22 -20.77
C SER A 472 -25.51 8.79 -19.32
N GLY A 473 -25.67 9.75 -18.39
CA GLY A 473 -25.91 9.43 -16.97
C GLY A 473 -27.14 8.55 -16.74
N GLY A 474 -28.18 8.71 -17.55
CA GLY A 474 -29.38 7.86 -17.50
C GLY A 474 -29.15 6.44 -18.01
N GLN A 475 -28.35 6.28 -19.08
CA GLN A 475 -27.94 4.96 -19.58
C GLN A 475 -27.03 4.25 -18.57
N ALA A 476 -26.04 4.94 -17.99
CA ALA A 476 -25.17 4.37 -16.98
C ALA A 476 -25.95 3.82 -15.77
N ARG A 477 -26.93 4.58 -15.26
CA ARG A 477 -27.82 4.13 -14.17
C ARG A 477 -28.62 2.89 -14.55
N ARG A 478 -29.16 2.84 -15.77
CA ARG A 478 -29.92 1.68 -16.25
C ARG A 478 -29.03 0.45 -16.47
N ILE A 479 -27.79 0.61 -16.89
CA ILE A 479 -26.79 -0.47 -16.94
C ILE A 479 -26.48 -1.00 -15.53
N ALA A 480 -26.33 -0.11 -14.54
CA ALA A 480 -26.14 -0.52 -13.15
C ALA A 480 -27.36 -1.25 -12.60
N LEU A 481 -28.57 -0.81 -12.96
CA LEU A 481 -29.81 -1.49 -12.61
C LEU A 481 -29.89 -2.88 -13.25
N ALA A 482 -29.50 -3.03 -14.51
CA ALA A 482 -29.40 -4.32 -15.19
C ALA A 482 -28.44 -5.28 -14.46
N ARG A 483 -27.27 -4.79 -13.98
CA ARG A 483 -26.37 -5.57 -13.11
C ARG A 483 -27.07 -6.06 -11.84
N LEU A 484 -27.83 -5.19 -11.18
CA LEU A 484 -28.55 -5.56 -9.97
C LEU A 484 -29.59 -6.65 -10.23
N LEU A 485 -30.32 -6.56 -11.32
CA LEU A 485 -31.33 -7.54 -11.72
C LEU A 485 -30.70 -8.89 -12.09
N LEU A 486 -29.48 -8.91 -12.64
CA LEU A 486 -28.71 -10.13 -12.89
C LEU A 486 -28.25 -10.82 -11.61
N GLN A 487 -27.91 -10.06 -10.58
CA GLN A 487 -27.50 -10.60 -9.27
C GLN A 487 -28.62 -11.33 -8.57
N ASN A 488 -29.87 -10.97 -8.87
CA ASN A 488 -31.10 -11.56 -8.35
C ASN A 488 -31.16 -11.63 -6.82
N ALA A 489 -30.70 -10.56 -6.14
CA ALA A 489 -30.78 -10.45 -4.69
C ALA A 489 -32.23 -10.24 -4.25
N GLY A 490 -32.63 -10.85 -3.14
CA GLY A 490 -34.02 -10.80 -2.68
C GLY A 490 -34.50 -9.43 -2.16
N ILE A 491 -33.56 -8.50 -1.84
CA ILE A 491 -33.84 -7.11 -1.44
C ILE A 491 -33.08 -6.17 -2.36
N LEU A 492 -33.78 -5.32 -3.07
CA LEU A 492 -33.26 -4.35 -4.00
C LEU A 492 -33.43 -2.93 -3.45
N LEU A 493 -32.31 -2.23 -3.26
CA LEU A 493 -32.26 -0.86 -2.77
C LEU A 493 -31.83 0.05 -3.94
N LEU A 494 -32.66 0.99 -4.34
CA LEU A 494 -32.45 1.84 -5.51
C LEU A 494 -32.41 3.32 -5.11
N ASP A 495 -31.28 3.97 -5.27
CA ASP A 495 -31.12 5.40 -4.95
C ASP A 495 -31.35 6.25 -6.21
N GLU A 496 -32.48 6.92 -6.26
CA GLU A 496 -32.92 7.80 -7.36
C GLU A 496 -32.79 7.17 -8.76
N PRO A 497 -33.34 5.94 -9.01
CA PRO A 497 -33.14 5.23 -10.27
C PRO A 497 -33.80 5.90 -11.48
N LEU A 498 -34.74 6.80 -11.26
CA LEU A 498 -35.57 7.43 -12.30
C LEU A 498 -35.06 8.81 -12.72
N VAL A 499 -34.02 9.35 -12.07
CA VAL A 499 -33.53 10.69 -12.37
C VAL A 499 -32.92 10.73 -13.79
N GLY A 500 -33.38 11.70 -14.58
CA GLY A 500 -32.95 11.92 -15.96
C GLY A 500 -33.68 11.04 -16.99
N LEU A 501 -34.76 10.38 -16.59
CA LEU A 501 -35.66 9.67 -17.52
C LEU A 501 -36.88 10.53 -17.84
N ASP A 502 -37.39 10.39 -19.06
CA ASP A 502 -38.69 10.93 -19.43
C ASP A 502 -39.83 10.17 -18.72
N PRO A 503 -40.98 10.78 -18.52
CA PRO A 503 -42.06 10.18 -17.74
C PRO A 503 -42.56 8.82 -18.27
N THR A 504 -42.53 8.63 -19.59
CA THR A 504 -42.98 7.38 -20.23
C THR A 504 -42.02 6.24 -19.96
N THR A 505 -40.70 6.46 -20.16
CA THR A 505 -39.64 5.48 -19.84
C THR A 505 -39.60 5.18 -18.34
N ALA A 506 -39.79 6.18 -17.47
CA ALA A 506 -39.82 5.97 -16.03
C ALA A 506 -40.99 5.08 -15.60
N GLN A 507 -42.21 5.29 -16.15
CA GLN A 507 -43.38 4.47 -15.86
C GLN A 507 -43.19 3.01 -16.34
N GLN A 508 -42.67 2.82 -17.56
CA GLN A 508 -42.38 1.49 -18.09
C GLN A 508 -41.32 0.77 -17.26
N LEU A 509 -40.27 1.47 -16.85
CA LEU A 509 -39.23 0.91 -15.99
C LEU A 509 -39.79 0.45 -14.65
N ILE A 510 -40.63 1.25 -13.99
CA ILE A 510 -41.29 0.86 -12.73
C ILE A 510 -42.16 -0.36 -12.96
N HIS A 511 -42.95 -0.37 -14.04
CA HIS A 511 -43.79 -1.51 -14.36
C HIS A 511 -43.00 -2.79 -14.54
N ASN A 512 -41.89 -2.77 -15.33
CA ASN A 512 -41.02 -3.90 -15.54
C ASN A 512 -40.38 -4.39 -14.25
N LEU A 513 -39.90 -3.45 -13.41
CA LEU A 513 -39.32 -3.78 -12.10
C LEU A 513 -40.33 -4.48 -11.19
N ARG A 514 -41.57 -4.02 -11.15
CA ARG A 514 -42.62 -4.66 -10.35
C ARG A 514 -42.97 -6.07 -10.84
N LEU A 515 -42.99 -6.27 -12.15
CA LEU A 515 -43.24 -7.60 -12.73
C LEU A 515 -42.12 -8.57 -12.40
N ARG A 516 -40.86 -8.13 -12.53
CA ARG A 516 -39.69 -8.95 -12.27
C ARG A 516 -39.48 -9.21 -10.79
N CYS A 517 -39.73 -8.23 -9.96
CA CYS A 517 -39.46 -8.25 -8.51
C CYS A 517 -40.64 -8.71 -7.66
N ARG A 518 -41.59 -9.48 -8.19
CA ARG A 518 -42.77 -9.96 -7.43
C ARG A 518 -42.44 -10.78 -6.18
N GLN A 519 -41.28 -11.41 -6.15
CA GLN A 519 -40.77 -12.19 -5.02
C GLN A 519 -39.65 -11.50 -4.25
N HIS A 520 -39.39 -10.22 -4.54
CA HIS A 520 -38.35 -9.42 -3.94
C HIS A 520 -38.95 -8.28 -3.12
N ILE A 521 -38.19 -7.75 -2.18
CA ILE A 521 -38.48 -6.49 -1.50
C ILE A 521 -37.81 -5.37 -2.29
N LEU A 522 -38.59 -4.39 -2.74
CA LEU A 522 -38.10 -3.26 -3.51
C LEU A 522 -38.19 -1.98 -2.69
N ILE A 523 -37.07 -1.29 -2.49
CA ILE A 523 -37.00 -0.01 -1.78
C ILE A 523 -36.36 1.01 -2.71
N MET A 524 -37.12 2.08 -3.02
CA MET A 524 -36.70 3.11 -3.98
C MET A 524 -36.80 4.50 -3.36
N THR A 525 -35.79 5.33 -3.65
CA THR A 525 -35.87 6.77 -3.33
C THR A 525 -36.25 7.59 -4.55
N SER A 526 -37.04 8.63 -4.35
CA SER A 526 -37.40 9.56 -5.41
C SER A 526 -37.74 10.95 -4.87
N HIS A 527 -37.58 11.96 -5.71
CA HIS A 527 -38.11 13.31 -5.47
C HIS A 527 -39.53 13.51 -5.99
N GLN A 528 -40.00 12.62 -6.88
CA GLN A 528 -41.33 12.71 -7.49
C GLN A 528 -42.33 11.86 -6.72
N PRO A 529 -43.58 12.33 -6.57
CA PRO A 529 -44.66 11.51 -6.02
C PRO A 529 -45.00 10.37 -6.99
N PHE A 530 -45.25 9.21 -6.43
CA PHE A 530 -45.72 8.05 -7.19
C PHE A 530 -47.21 7.84 -6.90
N ALA A 531 -48.01 7.53 -7.94
CA ALA A 531 -49.41 7.18 -7.76
C ALA A 531 -49.51 5.84 -7.00
N ALA A 532 -50.16 5.84 -5.84
CA ALA A 532 -50.25 4.71 -4.95
C ALA A 532 -51.02 3.54 -5.59
N ASP A 533 -50.43 2.37 -5.60
CA ASP A 533 -51.04 1.08 -5.92
C ASP A 533 -51.09 0.20 -4.66
N THR A 534 -51.87 -0.88 -4.70
CA THR A 534 -52.27 -1.69 -3.52
C THR A 534 -51.15 -2.32 -2.68
N ASN A 535 -49.90 -2.40 -3.15
CA ASN A 535 -48.74 -2.94 -2.38
C ASN A 535 -47.57 -1.95 -2.34
N CYS A 536 -47.86 -0.67 -2.25
CA CYS A 536 -46.87 0.37 -2.18
C CYS A 536 -46.96 1.14 -0.85
N TYR A 537 -45.88 1.04 -0.04
CA TYR A 537 -45.75 1.86 1.14
C TYR A 537 -45.04 3.17 0.76
N GLN A 538 -45.72 4.29 0.97
CA GLN A 538 -45.11 5.61 0.78
C GLN A 538 -44.65 6.17 2.12
N LEU A 539 -43.40 6.52 2.20
CA LEU A 539 -42.81 7.14 3.38
C LEU A 539 -42.17 8.48 3.01
N GLN A 540 -42.64 9.52 3.68
CA GLN A 540 -42.04 10.85 3.57
C GLN A 540 -41.05 11.07 4.69
N LEU A 541 -39.75 11.11 4.35
CA LEU A 541 -38.71 11.48 5.30
C LEU A 541 -38.77 12.99 5.54
N LYS A 542 -38.84 13.39 6.82
CA LYS A 542 -38.81 14.78 7.25
C LYS A 542 -37.51 15.06 8.00
N VAL A 543 -36.96 16.25 7.79
CA VAL A 543 -35.85 16.76 8.60
C VAL A 543 -36.38 17.04 9.99
N LEU A 544 -35.64 16.67 11.02
CA LEU A 544 -35.90 17.01 12.42
C LEU A 544 -35.62 18.49 12.67
#